data_7445c637e427857d9d33740a3fe3bc53
#
_entry.id   7445c637e427857d9d33740a3fe3bc53
#
_cell.length_a   1.000
_cell.length_b   1.000
_cell.length_c   1.000
_cell.angle_alpha   90.00
_cell.angle_beta   90.00
_cell.angle_gamma   90.00
#
_symmetry.space_group_name_H-M   'P 1'
#
loop_
_entity.id
_entity.type
_entity.pdbx_description
1 polymer ?
#
loop_
_entity_poly.entity_id
_entity_poly.type
_entity_poly.pdbx_seq_one_letter_code
_entity_poly.pdbx_strand_id
1 'polypeptide(L)'
;MGGVHNEMLMVGLMMAGIALMLTRRHIAGAALIAVGVAVKATAILALPFMVWVWMRHLPGSRPRAFAAASAGSIAAFIAVFAVLSTMAGVGLGWLTALAGSVKIVNWLTVPTAVANLSNAVGGLFTTVNFYGVLEVTRLAGIAVIAVALPLLWWRFRHDDREALQGIAWAMVVVVLFVPAALPWYYTWPLAVASSLTQSRAAIAGIAAFSTWIMVIFKPDGSHGMYSWLHLSLATVCAAAAWYWLRREEPAGAVSTP
;
A
#
# COMPACT_ATOMS: atom_id res chain seq x y z
N MET A 1 20.63 13.15 -6.91
CA MET A 1 20.25 12.02 -7.79
C MET A 1 18.99 11.41 -7.20
N GLY A 2 17.87 11.44 -7.94
CA GLY A 2 16.65 10.74 -7.54
C GLY A 2 16.97 9.24 -7.45
N GLY A 3 16.67 8.62 -6.31
CA GLY A 3 16.87 7.18 -6.15
C GLY A 3 16.03 6.42 -7.18
N VAL A 4 16.53 5.27 -7.63
CA VAL A 4 15.76 4.38 -8.50
C VAL A 4 14.61 3.82 -7.66
N HIS A 5 13.40 4.24 -7.98
CA HIS A 5 12.19 3.78 -7.29
C HIS A 5 11.65 2.53 -7.96
N ASN A 6 11.71 1.41 -7.26
CA ASN A 6 11.26 0.10 -7.77
C ASN A 6 9.75 -0.11 -7.59
N GLU A 7 9.02 0.89 -7.08
CA GLU A 7 7.60 0.81 -6.77
C GLU A 7 6.76 0.44 -7.98
N MET A 8 7.00 1.09 -9.12
CA MET A 8 6.23 0.82 -10.35
C MET A 8 6.48 -0.58 -10.90
N LEU A 9 7.73 -1.08 -10.79
CA LEU A 9 8.04 -2.46 -11.16
C LEU A 9 7.32 -3.46 -10.25
N MET A 10 7.41 -3.25 -8.93
CA MET A 10 6.69 -4.08 -7.95
C MET A 10 5.19 -4.07 -8.18
N VAL A 11 4.59 -2.88 -8.34
CA VAL A 11 3.16 -2.71 -8.58
C VAL A 11 2.75 -3.38 -9.89
N GLY A 12 3.51 -3.20 -10.97
CA GLY A 12 3.25 -3.84 -12.27
C GLY A 12 3.24 -5.36 -12.18
N LEU A 13 4.27 -5.95 -11.54
CA LEU A 13 4.36 -7.40 -11.32
C LEU A 13 3.22 -7.93 -10.46
N MET A 14 2.90 -7.23 -9.37
CA MET A 14 1.80 -7.60 -8.48
C MET A 14 0.46 -7.54 -9.21
N MET A 15 0.15 -6.46 -9.92
CA MET A 15 -1.12 -6.31 -10.65
C MET A 15 -1.25 -7.32 -11.79
N ALA A 16 -0.18 -7.59 -12.52
CA ALA A 16 -0.16 -8.64 -13.54
C ALA A 16 -0.37 -10.04 -12.92
N GLY A 17 0.23 -10.31 -11.76
CA GLY A 17 0.01 -11.54 -11.01
C GLY A 17 -1.44 -11.67 -10.53
N ILE A 18 -2.04 -10.61 -10.00
CA ILE A 18 -3.46 -10.56 -9.63
C ILE A 18 -4.34 -10.86 -10.86
N ALA A 19 -4.09 -10.22 -12.00
CA ALA A 19 -4.84 -10.45 -13.23
C ALA A 19 -4.75 -11.91 -13.71
N LEU A 20 -3.57 -12.53 -13.62
CA LEU A 20 -3.41 -13.95 -13.92
C LEU A 20 -4.23 -14.84 -12.97
N MET A 21 -4.28 -14.54 -11.68
CA MET A 21 -5.08 -15.31 -10.72
C MET A 21 -6.58 -15.15 -10.96
N LEU A 22 -7.04 -13.97 -11.30
CA LEU A 22 -8.44 -13.70 -11.70
C LEU A 22 -8.83 -14.43 -12.99
N THR A 23 -7.88 -14.63 -13.91
CA THR A 23 -8.07 -15.41 -15.14
C THR A 23 -7.76 -16.91 -14.98
N ARG A 24 -7.79 -17.43 -13.76
CA ARG A 24 -7.58 -18.84 -13.38
C ARG A 24 -6.17 -19.39 -13.62
N ARG A 25 -5.20 -18.55 -13.90
CA ARG A 25 -3.77 -18.92 -14.00
C ARG A 25 -3.09 -18.76 -12.62
N HIS A 26 -3.63 -19.46 -11.61
CA HIS A 26 -3.32 -19.20 -10.20
C HIS A 26 -1.84 -19.38 -9.84
N ILE A 27 -1.19 -20.47 -10.29
CA ILE A 27 0.23 -20.72 -9.99
C ILE A 27 1.12 -19.64 -10.63
N ALA A 28 0.88 -19.33 -11.91
CA ALA A 28 1.64 -18.29 -12.61
C ALA A 28 1.43 -16.91 -11.96
N GLY A 29 0.20 -16.60 -11.56
CA GLY A 29 -0.12 -15.36 -10.85
C GLY A 29 0.56 -15.28 -9.48
N ALA A 30 0.52 -16.34 -8.67
CA ALA A 30 1.20 -16.41 -7.39
C ALA A 30 2.72 -16.27 -7.54
N ALA A 31 3.30 -16.93 -8.54
CA ALA A 31 4.71 -16.80 -8.87
C ALA A 31 5.09 -15.37 -9.26
N LEU A 32 4.27 -14.71 -10.09
CA LEU A 32 4.54 -13.34 -10.51
C LEU A 32 4.39 -12.33 -9.36
N ILE A 33 3.41 -12.52 -8.45
CA ILE A 33 3.33 -11.75 -7.20
C ILE A 33 4.59 -11.98 -6.36
N ALA A 34 5.08 -13.23 -6.26
CA ALA A 34 6.30 -13.54 -5.52
C ALA A 34 7.55 -12.85 -6.11
N VAL A 35 7.65 -12.72 -7.43
CA VAL A 35 8.68 -11.88 -8.07
C VAL A 35 8.52 -10.42 -7.65
N GLY A 36 7.29 -9.90 -7.62
CA GLY A 36 6.99 -8.57 -7.09
C GLY A 36 7.45 -8.40 -5.63
N VAL A 37 7.25 -9.43 -4.78
CA VAL A 37 7.73 -9.44 -3.39
C VAL A 37 9.26 -9.41 -3.31
N ALA A 38 9.97 -10.05 -4.23
CA ALA A 38 11.43 -9.99 -4.29
C ALA A 38 11.94 -8.59 -4.67
N VAL A 39 11.16 -7.82 -5.44
CA VAL A 39 11.44 -6.39 -5.70
C VAL A 39 11.14 -5.56 -4.47
N LYS A 40 9.97 -5.79 -3.82
CA LYS A 40 9.55 -5.10 -2.61
C LYS A 40 8.55 -5.94 -1.81
N ALA A 41 8.87 -6.19 -0.55
CA ALA A 41 8.15 -7.12 0.33
C ALA A 41 6.63 -6.84 0.43
N THR A 42 6.20 -5.59 0.26
CA THR A 42 4.79 -5.18 0.39
C THR A 42 3.84 -5.82 -0.63
N ALA A 43 4.34 -6.30 -1.78
CA ALA A 43 3.52 -7.06 -2.73
C ALA A 43 2.93 -8.35 -2.13
N ILE A 44 3.51 -8.87 -1.05
CA ILE A 44 3.01 -10.06 -0.34
C ILE A 44 1.57 -9.87 0.17
N LEU A 45 1.14 -8.64 0.42
CA LEU A 45 -0.20 -8.32 0.88
C LEU A 45 -1.29 -8.82 -0.08
N ALA A 46 -0.98 -9.00 -1.36
CA ALA A 46 -1.94 -9.51 -2.33
C ALA A 46 -2.20 -11.03 -2.17
N LEU A 47 -1.18 -11.82 -1.83
CA LEU A 47 -1.29 -13.28 -1.83
C LEU A 47 -2.39 -13.83 -0.92
N PRO A 48 -2.55 -13.43 0.35
CA PRO A 48 -3.61 -13.95 1.22
C PRO A 48 -5.01 -13.73 0.66
N PHE A 49 -5.28 -12.57 0.04
CA PHE A 49 -6.58 -12.29 -0.58
C PHE A 49 -6.78 -13.12 -1.85
N MET A 50 -5.74 -13.33 -2.63
CA MET A 50 -5.79 -14.16 -3.84
C MET A 50 -5.97 -15.64 -3.53
N VAL A 51 -5.65 -16.11 -2.33
CA VAL A 51 -6.01 -17.47 -1.86
C VAL A 51 -7.53 -17.64 -1.84
N TRP A 52 -8.31 -16.64 -1.41
CA TRP A 52 -9.78 -16.70 -1.47
C TRP A 52 -10.29 -16.80 -2.90
N VAL A 53 -9.69 -16.09 -3.85
CA VAL A 53 -10.00 -16.18 -5.28
C VAL A 53 -9.72 -17.58 -5.81
N TRP A 54 -8.53 -18.11 -5.54
CA TRP A 54 -8.13 -19.44 -6.00
C TRP A 54 -9.00 -20.54 -5.40
N MET A 55 -9.26 -20.50 -4.09
CA MET A 55 -10.10 -21.45 -3.39
C MET A 55 -11.48 -21.63 -4.06
N ARG A 56 -12.09 -20.54 -4.54
CA ARG A 56 -13.41 -20.59 -5.18
C ARG A 56 -13.41 -21.32 -6.52
N HIS A 57 -12.26 -21.47 -7.15
CA HIS A 57 -12.10 -22.17 -8.41
C HIS A 57 -11.72 -23.67 -8.25
N LEU A 58 -11.48 -24.12 -7.01
CA LEU A 58 -11.11 -25.50 -6.73
C LEU A 58 -12.34 -26.34 -6.38
N PRO A 59 -12.41 -27.60 -6.86
CA PRO A 59 -13.47 -28.53 -6.48
C PRO A 59 -13.31 -29.02 -5.04
N GLY A 60 -14.41 -29.49 -4.46
CA GLY A 60 -14.40 -30.13 -3.14
C GLY A 60 -14.92 -29.25 -2.00
N SER A 61 -14.66 -29.67 -0.77
CA SER A 61 -15.09 -28.92 0.41
C SER A 61 -14.26 -27.65 0.61
N ARG A 62 -14.89 -26.58 1.12
CA ARG A 62 -14.22 -25.29 1.37
C ARG A 62 -12.89 -25.41 2.14
N PRO A 63 -12.78 -26.19 3.24
CA PRO A 63 -11.51 -26.29 3.95
C PRO A 63 -10.39 -26.93 3.12
N ARG A 64 -10.73 -27.96 2.31
CA ARG A 64 -9.75 -28.62 1.42
C ARG A 64 -9.31 -27.69 0.30
N ALA A 65 -10.24 -26.99 -0.33
CA ALA A 65 -9.94 -26.01 -1.37
C ALA A 65 -9.07 -24.86 -0.83
N PHE A 66 -9.37 -24.36 0.38
CA PHE A 66 -8.55 -23.35 1.05
C PHE A 66 -7.13 -23.85 1.34
N ALA A 67 -7.01 -25.06 1.90
CA ALA A 67 -5.70 -25.66 2.19
C ALA A 67 -4.88 -25.85 0.91
N ALA A 68 -5.51 -26.33 -0.18
CA ALA A 68 -4.84 -26.52 -1.47
C ALA A 68 -4.40 -25.20 -2.10
N ALA A 69 -5.26 -24.17 -2.11
CA ALA A 69 -4.93 -22.84 -2.61
C ALA A 69 -3.79 -22.17 -1.81
N SER A 70 -3.85 -22.32 -0.46
CA SER A 70 -2.80 -21.82 0.42
C SER A 70 -1.47 -22.54 0.18
N ALA A 71 -1.49 -23.87 0.14
CA ALA A 71 -0.29 -24.67 -0.10
C ALA A 71 0.33 -24.36 -1.47
N GLY A 72 -0.51 -24.26 -2.52
CA GLY A 72 -0.06 -23.88 -3.87
C GLY A 72 0.57 -22.47 -3.92
N SER A 73 -0.03 -21.48 -3.23
CA SER A 73 0.50 -20.12 -3.14
C SER A 73 1.83 -20.08 -2.40
N ILE A 74 1.94 -20.80 -1.27
CA ILE A 74 3.18 -20.91 -0.48
C ILE A 74 4.26 -21.63 -1.30
N ALA A 75 3.92 -22.73 -1.96
CA ALA A 75 4.87 -23.47 -2.78
C ALA A 75 5.41 -22.62 -3.94
N ALA A 76 4.55 -21.89 -4.66
CA ALA A 76 4.95 -20.97 -5.70
C ALA A 76 5.86 -19.87 -5.17
N PHE A 77 5.54 -19.29 -4.00
CA PHE A 77 6.35 -18.27 -3.34
C PHE A 77 7.74 -18.81 -2.98
N ILE A 78 7.80 -19.96 -2.29
CA ILE A 78 9.07 -20.57 -1.89
C ILE A 78 9.92 -20.93 -3.11
N ALA A 79 9.33 -21.50 -4.16
CA ALA A 79 10.04 -21.86 -5.38
C ALA A 79 10.66 -20.63 -6.05
N VAL A 80 9.91 -19.54 -6.19
CA VAL A 80 10.42 -18.28 -6.77
C VAL A 80 11.56 -17.71 -5.92
N PHE A 81 11.38 -17.63 -4.59
CA PHE A 81 12.40 -17.09 -3.71
C PHE A 81 13.67 -17.97 -3.68
N ALA A 82 13.51 -19.30 -3.70
CA ALA A 82 14.65 -20.21 -3.78
C ALA A 82 15.46 -19.98 -5.07
N VAL A 83 14.78 -19.89 -6.21
CA VAL A 83 15.43 -19.62 -7.50
C VAL A 83 16.13 -18.25 -7.49
N LEU A 84 15.42 -17.18 -7.10
CA LEU A 84 15.99 -15.84 -7.11
C LEU A 84 17.14 -15.68 -6.12
N SER A 85 17.02 -16.25 -4.90
CA SER A 85 18.08 -16.19 -3.89
C SER A 85 19.34 -16.96 -4.31
N THR A 86 19.16 -18.11 -4.98
CA THR A 86 20.31 -18.88 -5.50
C THR A 86 20.95 -18.19 -6.70
N MET A 87 20.18 -17.64 -7.65
CA MET A 87 20.69 -16.88 -8.78
C MET A 87 21.43 -15.62 -8.37
N ALA A 88 20.93 -14.93 -7.34
CA ALA A 88 21.56 -13.72 -6.81
C ALA A 88 22.74 -14.01 -5.85
N GLY A 89 22.95 -15.25 -5.43
CA GLY A 89 23.99 -15.63 -4.49
C GLY A 89 23.83 -15.05 -3.07
N VAL A 90 22.64 -14.58 -2.71
CA VAL A 90 22.39 -13.84 -1.44
C VAL A 90 21.89 -14.74 -0.30
N GLY A 91 21.53 -15.98 -0.57
CA GLY A 91 20.95 -16.89 0.41
C GLY A 91 19.74 -16.26 1.13
N LEU A 92 19.77 -16.24 2.47
CA LEU A 92 18.74 -15.59 3.31
C LEU A 92 19.08 -14.15 3.71
N GLY A 93 20.11 -13.53 3.15
CA GLY A 93 20.55 -12.17 3.49
C GLY A 93 19.50 -11.08 3.29
N TRP A 94 18.48 -11.33 2.45
CA TRP A 94 17.36 -10.43 2.27
C TRP A 94 16.51 -10.25 3.55
N LEU A 95 16.50 -11.22 4.48
CA LEU A 95 15.81 -11.09 5.77
C LEU A 95 16.41 -9.99 6.65
N THR A 96 17.73 -9.87 6.65
CA THR A 96 18.43 -8.83 7.42
C THR A 96 18.23 -7.45 6.78
N ALA A 97 18.13 -7.38 5.46
CA ALA A 97 17.87 -6.13 4.73
C ALA A 97 16.49 -5.53 5.06
N LEU A 98 15.48 -6.37 5.31
CA LEU A 98 14.14 -5.91 5.71
C LEU A 98 14.14 -5.15 7.04
N ALA A 99 15.01 -5.52 7.99
CA ALA A 99 15.12 -4.88 9.29
C ALA A 99 15.72 -3.47 9.23
N GLY A 100 16.44 -3.12 8.16
CA GLY A 100 17.14 -1.83 8.03
C GLY A 100 16.27 -0.62 7.71
N SER A 101 15.02 -0.81 7.28
CA SER A 101 14.14 0.26 6.79
C SER A 101 13.52 1.14 7.89
N VAL A 102 13.68 0.79 9.17
CA VAL A 102 13.02 1.44 10.31
C VAL A 102 13.64 2.81 10.68
N LYS A 103 14.80 3.15 10.14
CA LYS A 103 15.55 4.36 10.52
C LYS A 103 14.99 5.67 9.96
N ILE A 104 14.12 5.60 8.96
CA ILE A 104 13.56 6.80 8.31
C ILE A 104 12.46 7.39 9.20
N VAL A 105 12.55 8.71 9.45
CA VAL A 105 11.52 9.48 10.16
C VAL A 105 10.93 10.47 9.16
N ASN A 106 9.64 10.31 8.83
CA ASN A 106 8.92 11.27 8.01
C ASN A 106 7.44 11.38 8.43
N TRP A 107 6.81 12.46 8.05
CA TRP A 107 5.45 12.84 8.47
C TRP A 107 4.31 12.03 7.85
N LEU A 108 4.58 11.21 6.85
CA LEU A 108 3.54 10.56 6.06
C LEU A 108 2.89 9.35 6.75
N THR A 109 3.37 8.98 7.94
CA THR A 109 2.77 7.90 8.71
C THR A 109 2.06 8.45 9.96
N VAL A 110 0.94 7.84 10.31
CA VAL A 110 0.17 8.20 11.53
C VAL A 110 1.05 8.15 12.78
N PRO A 111 1.87 7.10 13.01
CA PRO A 111 2.76 7.07 14.17
C PRO A 111 3.70 8.28 14.27
N THR A 112 4.31 8.66 13.17
CA THR A 112 5.24 9.80 13.14
C THR A 112 4.49 11.13 13.26
N ALA A 113 3.31 11.27 12.65
CA ALA A 113 2.47 12.46 12.77
C ALA A 113 2.03 12.66 14.24
N VAL A 114 1.60 11.60 14.93
CA VAL A 114 1.22 11.64 16.34
C VAL A 114 2.41 12.02 17.22
N ALA A 115 3.60 11.44 16.97
CA ALA A 115 4.80 11.78 17.73
C ALA A 115 5.19 13.27 17.57
N ASN A 116 5.11 13.79 16.34
CA ASN A 116 5.39 15.21 16.08
C ASN A 116 4.35 16.14 16.74
N LEU A 117 3.07 15.78 16.66
CA LEU A 117 2.00 16.54 17.33
C LEU A 117 2.18 16.53 18.85
N SER A 118 2.48 15.36 19.42
CA SER A 118 2.77 15.23 20.85
C SER A 118 3.97 16.07 21.28
N ASN A 119 5.02 16.12 20.46
CA ASN A 119 6.18 16.96 20.72
C ASN A 119 5.84 18.46 20.62
N ALA A 120 5.05 18.85 19.62
CA ALA A 120 4.66 20.25 19.43
C ALA A 120 3.75 20.75 20.57
N VAL A 121 2.75 19.99 20.95
CA VAL A 121 1.80 20.36 22.02
C VAL A 121 2.41 20.17 23.40
N GLY A 122 3.04 19.02 23.66
CA GLY A 122 3.66 18.72 24.95
C GLY A 122 4.84 19.63 25.25
N GLY A 123 5.60 20.02 24.22
CA GLY A 123 6.72 20.96 24.33
C GLY A 123 6.34 22.37 24.81
N LEU A 124 5.05 22.72 24.75
CA LEU A 124 4.54 23.97 25.36
C LEU A 124 4.51 23.94 26.88
N PHE A 125 4.52 22.74 27.47
CA PHE A 125 4.33 22.57 28.93
C PHE A 125 5.53 21.90 29.62
N THR A 126 6.26 21.03 28.88
CA THR A 126 7.39 20.27 29.41
C THR A 126 8.34 19.80 28.30
N THR A 127 9.51 19.29 28.67
CA THR A 127 10.43 18.65 27.72
C THR A 127 9.89 17.29 27.31
N VAL A 128 9.63 17.10 26.04
CA VAL A 128 9.14 15.83 25.47
C VAL A 128 10.30 15.04 24.87
N ASN A 129 10.42 13.78 25.26
CA ASN A 129 11.34 12.86 24.58
C ASN A 129 10.70 12.38 23.28
N PHE A 130 10.94 13.09 22.18
CA PHE A 130 10.39 12.79 20.85
C PHE A 130 10.63 11.33 20.43
N TYR A 131 11.85 10.82 20.59
CA TYR A 131 12.18 9.45 20.16
C TYR A 131 11.48 8.39 21.01
N GLY A 132 11.30 8.62 22.29
CA GLY A 132 10.51 7.73 23.17
C GLY A 132 9.03 7.69 22.75
N VAL A 133 8.44 8.86 22.46
CA VAL A 133 7.06 8.93 21.94
C VAL A 133 6.97 8.25 20.57
N LEU A 134 7.93 8.49 19.68
CA LEU A 134 7.97 7.88 18.35
C LEU A 134 8.05 6.35 18.39
N GLU A 135 8.83 5.80 19.32
CA GLU A 135 8.93 4.35 19.51
C GLU A 135 7.57 3.76 19.93
N VAL A 136 6.92 4.35 20.91
CA VAL A 136 5.60 3.92 21.40
C VAL A 136 4.55 4.02 20.28
N THR A 137 4.50 5.13 19.56
CA THR A 137 3.53 5.31 18.47
C THR A 137 3.78 4.35 17.29
N ARG A 138 5.04 4.02 17.00
CA ARG A 138 5.41 3.01 15.98
C ARG A 138 5.00 1.60 16.41
N LEU A 139 5.20 1.23 17.68
CA LEU A 139 4.71 -0.04 18.22
C LEU A 139 3.18 -0.12 18.15
N ALA A 140 2.48 0.95 18.51
CA ALA A 140 1.03 1.04 18.34
C ALA A 140 0.62 0.90 16.86
N GLY A 141 1.32 1.52 15.93
CA GLY A 141 1.10 1.37 14.49
C GLY A 141 1.28 -0.08 14.01
N ILE A 142 2.31 -0.77 14.47
CA ILE A 142 2.53 -2.19 14.17
C ILE A 142 1.37 -3.04 14.74
N ALA A 143 0.91 -2.74 15.96
CA ALA A 143 -0.24 -3.42 16.54
C ALA A 143 -1.53 -3.20 15.72
N VAL A 144 -1.77 -1.99 15.23
CA VAL A 144 -2.88 -1.69 14.32
C VAL A 144 -2.78 -2.54 13.05
N ILE A 145 -1.60 -2.61 12.42
CA ILE A 145 -1.38 -3.45 11.23
C ILE A 145 -1.66 -4.92 11.55
N ALA A 146 -1.13 -5.43 12.66
CA ALA A 146 -1.28 -6.83 13.07
C ALA A 146 -2.75 -7.24 13.31
N VAL A 147 -3.59 -6.31 13.75
CA VAL A 147 -5.03 -6.53 13.96
C VAL A 147 -5.82 -6.28 12.67
N ALA A 148 -5.53 -5.18 11.98
CA ALA A 148 -6.31 -4.77 10.82
C ALA A 148 -6.15 -5.74 9.62
N LEU A 149 -4.95 -6.25 9.35
CA LEU A 149 -4.72 -7.13 8.21
C LEU A 149 -5.54 -8.44 8.29
N PRO A 150 -5.56 -9.20 9.42
CA PRO A 150 -6.42 -10.37 9.54
C PRO A 150 -7.91 -10.04 9.47
N LEU A 151 -8.35 -8.91 10.04
CA LEU A 151 -9.74 -8.48 9.98
C LEU A 151 -10.16 -8.14 8.53
N LEU A 152 -9.34 -7.39 7.80
CA LEU A 152 -9.58 -7.08 6.38
C LEU A 152 -9.57 -8.35 5.53
N TRP A 153 -8.60 -9.23 5.72
CA TRP A 153 -8.51 -10.50 5.02
C TRP A 153 -9.76 -11.36 5.22
N TRP A 154 -10.27 -11.42 6.45
CA TRP A 154 -11.50 -12.13 6.76
C TRP A 154 -12.76 -11.45 6.24
N ARG A 155 -12.81 -10.12 6.31
CA ARG A 155 -13.96 -9.31 5.87
C ARG A 155 -14.14 -9.36 4.35
N PHE A 156 -13.06 -9.33 3.58
CA PHE A 156 -13.06 -9.23 2.12
C PHE A 156 -12.76 -10.58 1.45
N ARG A 157 -13.54 -11.62 1.76
CA ARG A 157 -13.29 -12.99 1.29
C ARG A 157 -14.31 -13.57 0.34
N HIS A 158 -15.42 -12.88 0.04
CA HIS A 158 -16.59 -13.50 -0.57
C HIS A 158 -16.52 -13.54 -2.10
N ASP A 159 -15.98 -12.51 -2.75
CA ASP A 159 -15.88 -12.44 -4.20
C ASP A 159 -14.55 -11.79 -4.67
N ASP A 160 -14.36 -11.71 -5.99
CA ASP A 160 -13.12 -11.19 -6.58
C ASP A 160 -12.98 -9.69 -6.37
N ARG A 161 -14.09 -8.95 -6.43
CA ARG A 161 -14.10 -7.51 -6.18
C ARG A 161 -13.79 -7.19 -4.72
N GLU A 162 -14.37 -7.96 -3.79
CA GLU A 162 -14.02 -7.83 -2.37
C GLU A 162 -12.55 -8.13 -2.13
N ALA A 163 -11.99 -9.18 -2.76
CA ALA A 163 -10.57 -9.48 -2.62
C ALA A 163 -9.68 -8.30 -3.06
N LEU A 164 -10.00 -7.65 -4.19
CA LEU A 164 -9.29 -6.44 -4.64
C LEU A 164 -9.47 -5.26 -3.67
N GLN A 165 -10.68 -5.05 -3.16
CA GLN A 165 -10.94 -4.03 -2.12
C GLN A 165 -10.11 -4.31 -0.86
N GLY A 166 -10.05 -5.57 -0.43
CA GLY A 166 -9.27 -6.00 0.73
C GLY A 166 -7.78 -5.72 0.55
N ILE A 167 -7.21 -6.00 -0.63
CA ILE A 167 -5.81 -5.68 -0.96
C ILE A 167 -5.59 -4.16 -0.90
N ALA A 168 -6.47 -3.37 -1.52
CA ALA A 168 -6.34 -1.91 -1.52
C ALA A 168 -6.35 -1.35 -0.08
N TRP A 169 -7.31 -1.78 0.76
CA TRP A 169 -7.39 -1.36 2.15
C TRP A 169 -6.22 -1.85 3.00
N ALA A 170 -5.75 -3.08 2.79
CA ALA A 170 -4.56 -3.60 3.47
C ALA A 170 -3.32 -2.76 3.16
N MET A 171 -3.15 -2.34 1.90
CA MET A 171 -2.07 -1.44 1.49
C MET A 171 -2.21 -0.04 2.10
N VAL A 172 -3.42 0.52 2.16
CA VAL A 172 -3.67 1.80 2.84
C VAL A 172 -3.29 1.71 4.31
N VAL A 173 -3.74 0.67 5.02
CA VAL A 173 -3.38 0.47 6.42
C VAL A 173 -1.87 0.37 6.60
N VAL A 174 -1.19 -0.42 5.76
CA VAL A 174 0.27 -0.56 5.86
C VAL A 174 0.95 0.77 5.61
N VAL A 175 0.61 1.51 4.55
CA VAL A 175 1.26 2.81 4.25
C VAL A 175 1.04 3.82 5.36
N LEU A 176 -0.14 3.84 5.98
CA LEU A 176 -0.46 4.79 7.05
C LEU A 176 0.20 4.46 8.38
N PHE A 177 0.37 3.17 8.71
CA PHE A 177 0.79 2.75 10.06
C PHE A 177 2.18 2.12 10.13
N VAL A 178 2.84 1.86 9.00
CA VAL A 178 4.24 1.40 8.99
C VAL A 178 5.16 2.48 9.61
N PRO A 179 6.30 2.10 10.22
CA PRO A 179 7.22 3.06 10.84
C PRO A 179 7.71 4.18 9.93
N ALA A 180 7.80 3.93 8.63
CA ALA A 180 8.21 4.92 7.65
C ALA A 180 7.51 4.68 6.30
N ALA A 181 6.91 5.73 5.73
CA ALA A 181 6.37 5.73 4.38
C ALA A 181 6.92 6.92 3.59
N LEU A 182 7.06 6.73 2.29
CA LEU A 182 7.48 7.76 1.36
C LEU A 182 6.33 8.08 0.39
N PRO A 183 6.30 9.26 -0.25
CA PRO A 183 5.17 9.68 -1.08
C PRO A 183 4.75 8.65 -2.12
N TRP A 184 5.70 7.99 -2.73
CA TRP A 184 5.45 6.98 -3.77
C TRP A 184 4.86 5.67 -3.25
N TYR A 185 4.82 5.42 -1.93
CA TYR A 185 4.15 4.23 -1.36
C TYR A 185 2.63 4.31 -1.54
N TYR A 186 2.07 5.50 -1.62
CA TYR A 186 0.64 5.70 -1.90
C TYR A 186 0.21 5.24 -3.30
N THR A 187 1.15 5.01 -4.21
CA THR A 187 0.85 4.41 -5.53
C THR A 187 0.40 2.95 -5.44
N TRP A 188 0.76 2.22 -4.37
CA TRP A 188 0.40 0.81 -4.22
C TRP A 188 -1.12 0.62 -4.06
N PRO A 189 -1.78 1.24 -3.06
CA PRO A 189 -3.24 1.16 -2.96
C PRO A 189 -3.95 1.78 -4.16
N LEU A 190 -3.40 2.84 -4.77
CA LEU A 190 -3.98 3.50 -5.94
C LEU A 190 -4.04 2.57 -7.14
N ALA A 191 -2.99 1.80 -7.40
CA ALA A 191 -2.95 0.86 -8.52
C ALA A 191 -4.02 -0.23 -8.38
N VAL A 192 -4.22 -0.76 -7.17
CA VAL A 192 -5.30 -1.74 -6.93
C VAL A 192 -6.67 -1.08 -7.00
N ALA A 193 -6.83 0.10 -6.41
CA ALA A 193 -8.09 0.84 -6.41
C ALA A 193 -8.51 1.28 -7.83
N SER A 194 -7.58 1.48 -8.77
CA SER A 194 -7.89 1.83 -10.16
C SER A 194 -8.67 0.74 -10.91
N SER A 195 -8.59 -0.52 -10.46
CA SER A 195 -9.37 -1.63 -11.00
C SER A 195 -10.80 -1.69 -10.44
N LEU A 196 -11.14 -0.83 -9.49
CA LEU A 196 -12.45 -0.77 -8.83
C LEU A 196 -13.20 0.48 -9.27
N THR A 197 -14.53 0.38 -9.34
CA THR A 197 -15.37 1.55 -9.59
C THR A 197 -15.28 2.51 -8.41
N GLN A 198 -14.82 3.72 -8.67
CA GLN A 198 -14.69 4.77 -7.66
C GLN A 198 -15.81 5.80 -7.79
N SER A 199 -16.27 6.32 -6.65
CA SER A 199 -17.15 7.48 -6.66
C SER A 199 -16.38 8.73 -7.09
N ARG A 200 -17.09 9.71 -7.69
CA ARG A 200 -16.50 11.01 -8.06
C ARG A 200 -15.81 11.69 -6.86
N ALA A 201 -16.43 11.59 -5.68
CA ALA A 201 -15.85 12.12 -4.45
C ALA A 201 -14.53 11.43 -4.08
N ALA A 202 -14.45 10.11 -4.25
CA ALA A 202 -13.21 9.37 -4.00
C ALA A 202 -12.11 9.78 -4.99
N ILE A 203 -12.43 9.89 -6.29
CA ILE A 203 -11.47 10.33 -7.32
C ILE A 203 -10.97 11.74 -7.00
N ALA A 204 -11.87 12.67 -6.68
CA ALA A 204 -11.50 14.04 -6.31
C ALA A 204 -10.61 14.07 -5.06
N GLY A 205 -10.92 13.25 -4.04
CA GLY A 205 -10.10 13.12 -2.83
C GLY A 205 -8.70 12.57 -3.10
N ILE A 206 -8.61 11.53 -3.92
CA ILE A 206 -7.33 10.95 -4.35
C ILE A 206 -6.50 11.98 -5.11
N ALA A 207 -7.10 12.69 -6.07
CA ALA A 207 -6.42 13.72 -6.84
C ALA A 207 -5.94 14.89 -5.95
N ALA A 208 -6.78 15.37 -5.04
CA ALA A 208 -6.43 16.41 -4.08
C ALA A 208 -5.25 15.99 -3.18
N PHE A 209 -5.31 14.78 -2.62
CA PHE A 209 -4.23 14.26 -1.78
C PHE A 209 -2.93 14.05 -2.58
N SER A 210 -3.02 13.53 -3.80
CA SER A 210 -1.86 13.37 -4.69
C SER A 210 -1.24 14.73 -5.03
N THR A 211 -2.07 15.74 -5.33
CA THR A 211 -1.61 17.10 -5.60
C THR A 211 -0.91 17.69 -4.37
N TRP A 212 -1.50 17.53 -3.18
CA TRP A 212 -0.89 17.98 -1.94
C TRP A 212 0.49 17.37 -1.71
N ILE A 213 0.62 16.05 -1.86
CA ILE A 213 1.90 15.34 -1.72
C ILE A 213 2.93 15.85 -2.76
N MET A 214 2.51 16.00 -4.01
CA MET A 214 3.40 16.42 -5.10
C MET A 214 3.94 17.85 -4.91
N VAL A 215 3.16 18.75 -4.30
CA VAL A 215 3.60 20.11 -3.98
C VAL A 215 4.50 20.16 -2.73
N ILE A 216 4.22 19.32 -1.74
CA ILE A 216 4.99 19.27 -0.49
C ILE A 216 6.35 18.61 -0.66
N PHE A 217 6.42 17.52 -1.44
CA PHE A 217 7.65 16.77 -1.63
C PHE A 217 8.34 17.16 -2.93
N LYS A 218 9.61 17.50 -2.82
CA LYS A 218 10.44 17.89 -3.95
C LYS A 218 11.12 16.66 -4.58
N PRO A 219 11.51 16.74 -5.86
CA PRO A 219 12.19 15.64 -6.55
C PRO A 219 13.53 15.22 -5.91
N ASP A 220 14.16 16.08 -5.14
CA ASP A 220 15.40 15.83 -4.41
C ASP A 220 15.20 15.04 -3.10
N GLY A 221 13.94 14.73 -2.75
CA GLY A 221 13.56 14.05 -1.51
C GLY A 221 13.36 14.98 -0.31
N SER A 222 13.60 16.28 -0.46
CA SER A 222 13.27 17.25 0.57
C SER A 222 11.77 17.56 0.58
N HIS A 223 11.29 18.11 1.70
CA HIS A 223 9.87 18.42 1.83
C HIS A 223 9.63 19.80 2.45
N GLY A 224 8.52 20.43 2.06
CA GLY A 224 8.12 21.75 2.54
C GLY A 224 7.24 21.75 3.79
N MET A 225 7.10 20.64 4.51
CA MET A 225 6.15 20.48 5.64
C MET A 225 6.42 21.42 6.83
N TYR A 226 7.64 21.93 6.96
CA TYR A 226 8.00 22.93 7.99
C TYR A 226 7.87 24.37 7.51
N SER A 227 7.44 24.60 6.25
CA SER A 227 7.24 25.92 5.67
C SER A 227 5.74 26.21 5.52
N TRP A 228 5.26 27.21 6.24
CA TRP A 228 3.86 27.66 6.12
C TRP A 228 3.47 28.03 4.70
N LEU A 229 4.39 28.62 3.93
CA LEU A 229 4.17 28.94 2.53
C LEU A 229 3.91 27.70 1.68
N HIS A 230 4.75 26.65 1.82
CA HIS A 230 4.58 25.40 1.08
C HIS A 230 3.30 24.65 1.51
N LEU A 231 3.00 24.62 2.83
CA LEU A 231 1.77 24.03 3.35
C LEU A 231 0.53 24.74 2.79
N SER A 232 0.51 26.07 2.83
CA SER A 232 -0.61 26.86 2.29
C SER A 232 -0.76 26.65 0.79
N LEU A 233 0.32 26.69 0.03
CA LEU A 233 0.30 26.47 -1.43
C LEU A 233 -0.22 25.05 -1.76
N ALA A 234 0.31 24.03 -1.11
CA ALA A 234 -0.13 22.65 -1.31
C ALA A 234 -1.61 22.48 -0.99
N THR A 235 -2.08 23.09 0.11
CA THR A 235 -3.49 23.02 0.53
C THR A 235 -4.41 23.74 -0.46
N VAL A 236 -4.01 24.91 -0.97
CA VAL A 236 -4.76 25.65 -1.99
C VAL A 236 -4.82 24.83 -3.29
N CYS A 237 -3.70 24.27 -3.76
CA CYS A 237 -3.66 23.44 -4.95
C CYS A 237 -4.53 22.19 -4.80
N ALA A 238 -4.49 21.52 -3.65
CA ALA A 238 -5.32 20.36 -3.35
C ALA A 238 -6.81 20.72 -3.31
N ALA A 239 -7.17 21.83 -2.68
CA ALA A 239 -8.54 22.32 -2.63
C ALA A 239 -9.06 22.69 -4.04
N ALA A 240 -8.24 23.30 -4.86
CA ALA A 240 -8.58 23.60 -6.24
C ALA A 240 -8.80 22.34 -7.08
N ALA A 241 -7.93 21.32 -6.94
CA ALA A 241 -8.10 20.04 -7.61
C ALA A 241 -9.39 19.33 -7.18
N TRP A 242 -9.67 19.29 -5.87
CA TRP A 242 -10.93 18.77 -5.32
C TRP A 242 -12.14 19.46 -5.91
N TYR A 243 -12.14 20.79 -5.86
CA TYR A 243 -13.26 21.60 -6.29
C TYR A 243 -13.55 21.43 -7.78
N TRP A 244 -12.52 21.46 -8.61
CA TRP A 244 -12.67 21.34 -10.05
C TRP A 244 -13.23 19.97 -10.45
N LEU A 245 -12.64 18.88 -9.94
CA LEU A 245 -13.12 17.53 -10.23
C LEU A 245 -14.54 17.26 -9.70
N ARG A 246 -14.98 17.99 -8.69
CA ARG A 246 -16.36 17.88 -8.19
C ARG A 246 -17.36 18.64 -9.04
N ARG A 247 -16.95 19.70 -9.73
CA ARG A 247 -17.82 20.55 -10.56
C ARG A 247 -17.98 20.07 -12.00
N GLU A 248 -17.05 19.34 -12.57
CA GLU A 248 -17.19 18.80 -13.91
C GLU A 248 -18.36 17.81 -13.95
N GLU A 249 -19.56 18.30 -14.31
CA GLU A 249 -20.57 17.42 -14.87
C GLU A 249 -20.06 16.91 -16.23
N PRO A 250 -20.27 15.62 -16.57
CA PRO A 250 -19.96 15.18 -17.93
C PRO A 250 -20.81 16.02 -18.88
N ALA A 251 -20.16 16.94 -19.60
CA ALA A 251 -20.78 17.61 -20.73
C ALA A 251 -21.21 16.52 -21.72
N GLY A 252 -22.53 16.29 -21.85
CA GLY A 252 -23.07 15.45 -22.89
C GLY A 252 -23.34 14.00 -22.48
N ALA A 253 -24.30 13.75 -21.61
CA ALA A 253 -25.24 12.69 -21.91
C ALA A 253 -25.99 13.15 -23.17
N VAL A 254 -25.44 12.86 -24.35
CA VAL A 254 -26.20 12.97 -25.61
C VAL A 254 -27.38 12.03 -25.45
N SER A 255 -28.55 12.63 -25.21
CA SER A 255 -29.82 11.97 -25.41
C SER A 255 -29.88 11.60 -26.88
N THR A 256 -29.48 10.37 -27.20
CA THR A 256 -29.85 9.77 -28.49
C THR A 256 -31.35 9.55 -28.47
N PRO A 257 -32.04 10.05 -29.50
CA PRO A 257 -33.50 9.92 -29.64
C PRO A 257 -33.94 8.48 -29.85
#